data_06c35fcae3ca0bab21ac6ec14763209c
#
_entry.id   06c35fcae3ca0bab21ac6ec14763209c
#
_cell.length_a   1.000
_cell.length_b   1.000
_cell.length_c   1.000
_cell.angle_alpha   90.00
_cell.angle_beta   90.00
_cell.angle_gamma   90.00
#
_symmetry.space_group_name_H-M   'P 1'
#
loop_
_entity.id
_entity.type
_entity.pdbx_description
1 polymer ?
#
loop_
_entity_poly.entity_id
_entity_poly.type
_entity_poly.pdbx_seq_one_letter_code
_entity_poly.pdbx_strand_id
1 'polypeptide(L)'
;MTRFLAYTNPLLGHVYPIVPTLLELRRRGHEVSLYTGEAAAEALQRLGLRVRAVDPELERIENDDWKARTPIGAQKRDVENLARRGRLEIPDMERAIAQERPEALIVDVTAFGASAVAERSGLPWAHAVHFPVPIPSRDVPPYGLGLRPRHDVVGRIRDALARRLVLGLLERTILPPINEMRAGIGARPLEDASDYFARLAPLSLYYSAEPFEYRRSDWPPSFRLVGSGAWDPPAESLDWLDAVERPLVLITCSSDFQNDGRLVESALTGLAGEDVFVVATTAGVDPRGFATPANARLERYLPHGPILERAACVVCHAGMGITQKALAAGVPVCAVPFGRDQFEVARRVVVADAGVMLPKGRLRPRRLRRAVGEAMAKKAGAARVAAGFAAAGGAAAAAEALEEVASGRFGTARLPFVEAGSAAVPSRAARKAGERS
;
A
#
# COMPACT_ATOMS: atom_id res chain seq x y z
N MET A 1 23.99 17.26 5.69
CA MET A 1 23.76 16.00 6.44
C MET A 1 22.55 16.25 7.33
N THR A 2 21.51 15.43 7.21
CA THR A 2 20.22 15.57 7.93
C THR A 2 19.92 14.25 8.65
N ARG A 3 19.34 14.32 9.85
CA ARG A 3 18.87 13.13 10.59
C ARG A 3 17.41 12.88 10.27
N PHE A 4 17.14 11.77 9.58
CA PHE A 4 15.79 11.30 9.26
C PHE A 4 15.36 10.21 10.25
N LEU A 5 14.13 10.30 10.73
CA LEU A 5 13.46 9.23 11.46
C LEU A 5 12.30 8.71 10.60
N ALA A 6 12.36 7.44 10.23
CA ALA A 6 11.26 6.73 9.60
C ALA A 6 10.50 5.90 10.64
N TYR A 7 9.17 5.96 10.61
CA TYR A 7 8.28 5.19 11.49
C TYR A 7 7.24 4.46 10.64
N THR A 8 7.19 3.13 10.77
CA THR A 8 6.28 2.30 9.98
C THR A 8 5.42 1.41 10.85
N ASN A 9 4.25 1.04 10.32
CA ASN A 9 3.52 -0.12 10.81
C ASN A 9 4.43 -1.37 10.75
N PRO A 10 4.41 -2.28 11.76
CA PRO A 10 5.33 -3.42 11.84
C PRO A 10 5.17 -4.50 10.75
N LEU A 11 4.25 -4.33 9.81
CA LEU A 11 4.01 -5.30 8.74
C LEU A 11 5.02 -5.16 7.60
N LEU A 12 5.54 -6.27 7.07
CA LEU A 12 6.53 -6.28 5.97
C LEU A 12 6.07 -5.51 4.73
N GLY A 13 4.77 -5.56 4.41
CA GLY A 13 4.17 -4.81 3.30
C GLY A 13 4.23 -3.29 3.46
N HIS A 14 4.46 -2.81 4.67
CA HIS A 14 4.60 -1.39 5.01
C HIS A 14 6.06 -0.95 5.07
N VAL A 15 6.93 -1.85 5.50
CA VAL A 15 8.38 -1.58 5.65
C VAL A 15 9.10 -1.63 4.32
N TYR A 16 8.96 -2.72 3.57
CA TYR A 16 9.75 -2.98 2.37
C TYR A 16 9.64 -1.88 1.30
N PRO A 17 8.48 -1.27 1.05
CA PRO A 17 8.37 -0.24 0.02
C PRO A 17 9.24 1.00 0.26
N ILE A 18 9.55 1.33 1.51
CA ILE A 18 10.35 2.52 1.83
C ILE A 18 11.84 2.23 1.93
N VAL A 19 12.26 0.97 2.04
CA VAL A 19 13.68 0.58 2.22
C VAL A 19 14.60 1.17 1.16
N PRO A 20 14.29 1.11 -0.15
CA PRO A 20 15.14 1.72 -1.16
C PRO A 20 15.38 3.21 -0.93
N THR A 21 14.36 3.94 -0.50
CA THR A 21 14.45 5.37 -0.17
C THR A 21 15.37 5.62 1.03
N LEU A 22 15.25 4.80 2.09
CA LEU A 22 16.10 4.94 3.29
C LEU A 22 17.57 4.63 2.97
N LEU A 23 17.83 3.60 2.16
CA LEU A 23 19.17 3.26 1.70
C LEU A 23 19.77 4.39 0.82
N GLU A 24 18.96 4.99 -0.04
CA GLU A 24 19.39 6.11 -0.88
C GLU A 24 19.71 7.36 -0.05
N LEU A 25 18.90 7.71 0.95
CA LEU A 25 19.21 8.81 1.89
C LEU A 25 20.55 8.57 2.59
N ARG A 26 20.81 7.33 3.05
CA ARG A 26 22.12 6.96 3.62
C ARG A 26 23.26 7.11 2.62
N ARG A 27 23.08 6.62 1.40
CA ARG A 27 24.07 6.76 0.32
C ARG A 27 24.43 8.23 0.04
N ARG A 28 23.46 9.13 0.23
CA ARG A 28 23.64 10.59 0.11
C ARG A 28 24.28 11.23 1.35
N GLY A 29 24.62 10.45 2.37
CA GLY A 29 25.32 10.93 3.57
C GLY A 29 24.40 11.43 4.68
N HIS A 30 23.10 11.09 4.67
CA HIS A 30 22.19 11.37 5.76
C HIS A 30 22.24 10.27 6.82
N GLU A 31 21.92 10.62 8.06
CA GLU A 31 21.65 9.67 9.13
C GLU A 31 20.18 9.23 9.05
N VAL A 32 19.94 7.91 9.11
CA VAL A 32 18.59 7.35 9.00
C VAL A 32 18.35 6.34 10.12
N SER A 33 17.36 6.62 10.95
CA SER A 33 16.82 5.68 11.93
C SER A 33 15.45 5.19 11.47
N LEU A 34 15.20 3.88 11.60
CA LEU A 34 13.92 3.26 11.24
C LEU A 34 13.33 2.58 12.47
N TYR A 35 12.11 2.96 12.81
CA TYR A 35 11.27 2.30 13.80
C TYR A 35 10.25 1.41 13.09
N THR A 36 10.32 0.10 13.35
CA THR A 36 9.48 -0.92 12.71
C THR A 36 9.43 -2.21 13.55
N GLY A 37 8.71 -3.23 13.06
CA GLY A 37 8.64 -4.54 13.72
C GLY A 37 9.93 -5.37 13.64
N GLU A 38 10.08 -6.30 14.59
CA GLU A 38 11.25 -7.17 14.70
C GLU A 38 11.47 -8.05 13.48
N ALA A 39 10.40 -8.49 12.81
CA ALA A 39 10.48 -9.38 11.66
C ALA A 39 11.36 -8.85 10.50
N ALA A 40 11.48 -7.52 10.35
CA ALA A 40 12.32 -6.89 9.33
C ALA A 40 13.69 -6.46 9.88
N ALA A 41 13.84 -6.34 11.19
CA ALA A 41 14.96 -5.63 11.81
C ALA A 41 16.34 -6.24 11.45
N GLU A 42 16.50 -7.54 11.60
CA GLU A 42 17.78 -8.21 11.36
C GLU A 42 18.27 -8.05 9.90
N ALA A 43 17.36 -8.26 8.93
CA ALA A 43 17.70 -8.13 7.52
C ALA A 43 18.12 -6.70 7.16
N LEU A 44 17.43 -5.71 7.73
CA LEU A 44 17.68 -4.29 7.48
C LEU A 44 18.93 -3.78 8.20
N GLN A 45 19.23 -4.30 9.40
CA GLN A 45 20.48 -4.01 10.10
C GLN A 45 21.71 -4.52 9.36
N ARG A 46 21.63 -5.69 8.72
CA ARG A 46 22.72 -6.21 7.86
C ARG A 46 23.01 -5.28 6.68
N LEU A 47 22.02 -4.53 6.21
CA LEU A 47 22.19 -3.49 5.19
C LEU A 47 22.72 -2.17 5.77
N GLY A 48 23.00 -2.16 7.07
CA GLY A 48 23.55 -1.03 7.80
C GLY A 48 22.52 0.07 8.13
N LEU A 49 21.23 -0.18 8.07
CA LEU A 49 20.20 0.72 8.60
C LEU A 49 20.20 0.64 10.14
N ARG A 50 20.00 1.79 10.77
CA ARG A 50 19.81 1.85 12.23
C ARG A 50 18.33 1.55 12.50
N VAL A 51 18.05 0.28 12.80
CA VAL A 51 16.67 -0.19 13.07
C VAL A 51 16.42 -0.29 14.56
N ARG A 52 15.27 0.19 15.00
CA ARG A 52 14.73 0.08 16.35
C ARG A 52 13.37 -0.60 16.28
N ALA A 53 13.09 -1.46 17.25
CA ALA A 53 11.77 -2.04 17.38
C ALA A 53 10.77 -0.98 17.86
N VAL A 54 9.57 -0.99 17.29
CA VAL A 54 8.40 -0.30 17.82
C VAL A 54 7.93 -0.96 19.12
N ASP A 55 6.97 -0.35 19.81
CA ASP A 55 6.39 -0.96 21.00
C ASP A 55 5.88 -2.38 20.69
N PRO A 56 6.31 -3.44 21.44
CA PRO A 56 5.92 -4.82 21.15
C PRO A 56 4.41 -5.07 21.14
N GLU A 57 3.62 -4.26 21.85
CA GLU A 57 2.16 -4.36 21.83
C GLU A 57 1.57 -4.05 20.44
N LEU A 58 2.26 -3.24 19.61
CA LEU A 58 1.87 -2.96 18.24
C LEU A 58 1.91 -4.21 17.37
N GLU A 59 2.91 -5.08 17.57
CA GLU A 59 3.05 -6.32 16.82
C GLU A 59 2.02 -7.39 17.23
N ARG A 60 1.51 -7.31 18.46
CA ARG A 60 0.48 -8.23 18.97
C ARG A 60 -0.92 -7.94 18.44
N ILE A 61 -1.13 -6.77 17.83
CA ILE A 61 -2.43 -6.44 17.22
C ILE A 61 -2.53 -7.11 15.85
N GLU A 62 -3.19 -8.26 15.81
CA GLU A 62 -3.45 -9.00 14.57
C GLU A 62 -4.49 -8.28 13.70
N ASN A 63 -4.31 -8.37 12.39
CA ASN A 63 -5.33 -7.97 11.42
C ASN A 63 -6.35 -9.10 11.29
N ASP A 64 -7.53 -8.92 11.84
CA ASP A 64 -8.59 -9.92 11.87
C ASP A 64 -9.82 -9.57 11.01
N ASP A 65 -9.66 -8.60 10.10
CA ASP A 65 -10.67 -8.13 9.15
C ASP A 65 -11.24 -9.27 8.28
N TRP A 66 -10.42 -10.27 7.93
CA TRP A 66 -10.81 -11.44 7.16
C TRP A 66 -11.83 -12.34 7.86
N LYS A 67 -11.99 -12.26 9.19
CA LYS A 67 -13.02 -12.97 9.98
C LYS A 67 -14.41 -12.38 9.79
N ALA A 68 -14.52 -11.19 9.22
CA ALA A 68 -15.81 -10.54 9.03
C ALA A 68 -16.61 -11.18 7.89
N ARG A 69 -17.95 -11.26 8.09
CA ARG A 69 -18.86 -11.80 7.10
C ARG A 69 -19.27 -10.83 5.99
N THR A 70 -19.05 -9.55 6.19
CA THR A 70 -19.42 -8.47 5.25
C THR A 70 -18.26 -7.50 5.02
N PRO A 71 -18.18 -6.83 3.86
CA PRO A 71 -17.15 -5.81 3.60
C PRO A 71 -17.17 -4.66 4.62
N ILE A 72 -18.35 -4.21 5.05
CA ILE A 72 -18.50 -3.16 6.07
C ILE A 72 -17.96 -3.64 7.42
N GLY A 73 -18.26 -4.89 7.80
CA GLY A 73 -17.71 -5.49 9.02
C GLY A 73 -16.19 -5.64 8.98
N ALA A 74 -15.62 -5.98 7.83
CA ALA A 74 -14.17 -6.03 7.63
C ALA A 74 -13.54 -4.64 7.81
N GLN A 75 -14.10 -3.62 7.17
CA GLN A 75 -13.63 -2.25 7.31
C GLN A 75 -13.72 -1.75 8.76
N LYS A 76 -14.79 -2.05 9.48
CA LYS A 76 -14.94 -1.65 10.88
C LYS A 76 -13.84 -2.26 11.76
N ARG A 77 -13.54 -3.58 11.60
CA ARG A 77 -12.46 -4.25 12.32
C ARG A 77 -11.09 -3.65 11.99
N ASP A 78 -10.83 -3.39 10.71
CA ASP A 78 -9.58 -2.76 10.26
C ASP A 78 -9.38 -1.39 10.94
N VAL A 79 -10.41 -0.54 10.92
CA VAL A 79 -10.38 0.77 11.59
C VAL A 79 -10.20 0.65 13.10
N GLU A 80 -10.85 -0.31 13.76
CA GLU A 80 -10.68 -0.58 15.19
C GLU A 80 -9.24 -0.97 15.51
N ASN A 81 -8.62 -1.84 14.69
CA ASN A 81 -7.22 -2.23 14.83
C ASN A 81 -6.26 -1.06 14.62
N LEU A 82 -6.50 -0.25 13.57
CA LEU A 82 -5.71 0.97 13.33
C LEU A 82 -5.83 1.98 14.47
N ALA A 83 -7.02 2.15 15.04
CA ALA A 83 -7.23 3.03 16.19
C ALA A 83 -6.50 2.52 17.46
N ARG A 84 -6.51 1.19 17.68
CA ARG A 84 -5.75 0.58 18.80
C ARG A 84 -4.25 0.79 18.62
N ARG A 85 -3.71 0.56 17.42
CA ARG A 85 -2.31 0.84 17.10
C ARG A 85 -1.97 2.30 17.29
N GLY A 86 -2.79 3.20 16.77
CA GLY A 86 -2.56 4.64 16.88
C GLY A 86 -2.40 5.16 18.31
N ARG A 87 -3.14 4.57 19.27
CA ARG A 87 -2.96 4.93 20.69
C ARG A 87 -1.60 4.51 21.25
N LEU A 88 -1.03 3.41 20.79
CA LEU A 88 0.31 2.94 21.17
C LEU A 88 1.41 3.68 20.40
N GLU A 89 1.15 4.03 19.15
CA GLU A 89 2.09 4.78 18.29
C GLU A 89 2.41 6.17 18.86
N ILE A 90 1.47 6.82 19.54
CA ILE A 90 1.65 8.17 20.10
C ILE A 90 2.86 8.21 21.06
N PRO A 91 2.85 7.51 22.21
CA PRO A 91 3.96 7.54 23.13
C PRO A 91 5.24 6.93 22.54
N ASP A 92 5.11 5.98 21.62
CA ASP A 92 6.24 5.35 20.96
C ASP A 92 6.97 6.34 20.02
N MET A 93 6.22 7.06 19.19
CA MET A 93 6.77 8.09 18.31
C MET A 93 7.36 9.28 19.08
N GLU A 94 6.74 9.70 20.18
CA GLU A 94 7.28 10.75 21.06
C GLU A 94 8.64 10.33 21.65
N ARG A 95 8.76 9.07 22.11
CA ARG A 95 10.05 8.51 22.59
C ARG A 95 11.08 8.46 21.46
N ALA A 96 10.68 8.02 20.27
CA ALA A 96 11.55 7.93 19.12
C ALA A 96 12.12 9.31 18.73
N ILE A 97 11.30 10.35 18.68
CA ILE A 97 11.74 11.73 18.42
C ILE A 97 12.70 12.22 19.52
N ALA A 98 12.41 11.97 20.78
CA ALA A 98 13.26 12.39 21.89
C ALA A 98 14.64 11.71 21.87
N GLN A 99 14.68 10.43 21.52
CA GLN A 99 15.91 9.63 21.47
C GLN A 99 16.79 9.94 20.26
N GLU A 100 16.19 9.99 19.07
CA GLU A 100 16.94 10.13 17.81
C GLU A 100 17.17 11.59 17.43
N ARG A 101 16.39 12.55 17.99
CA ARG A 101 16.47 13.99 17.70
C ARG A 101 16.52 14.28 16.20
N PRO A 102 15.53 13.78 15.43
CA PRO A 102 15.53 13.93 13.99
C PRO A 102 15.31 15.39 13.58
N GLU A 103 15.72 15.69 12.35
CA GLU A 103 15.45 16.97 11.69
C GLU A 103 14.32 16.86 10.66
N ALA A 104 13.97 15.62 10.25
CA ALA A 104 12.81 15.33 9.41
C ALA A 104 12.26 13.93 9.67
N LEU A 105 10.95 13.75 9.40
CA LEU A 105 10.23 12.52 9.68
C LEU A 105 9.65 11.91 8.39
N ILE A 106 9.62 10.57 8.35
CA ILE A 106 8.96 9.78 7.31
C ILE A 106 7.99 8.85 8.03
N VAL A 107 6.69 9.03 7.84
CA VAL A 107 5.67 8.28 8.57
C VAL A 107 4.82 7.45 7.63
N ASP A 108 4.64 6.18 7.94
CA ASP A 108 3.71 5.32 7.23
C ASP A 108 2.29 5.92 7.28
N VAL A 109 1.63 5.97 6.14
CA VAL A 109 0.28 6.55 6.02
C VAL A 109 -0.78 5.83 6.87
N THR A 110 -0.52 4.61 7.35
CA THR A 110 -1.41 3.89 8.26
C THR A 110 -1.08 4.08 9.73
N ALA A 111 0.05 4.71 10.05
CA ALA A 111 0.45 5.01 11.43
C ALA A 111 -0.23 6.32 11.89
N PHE A 112 -1.53 6.22 12.22
CA PHE A 112 -2.37 7.39 12.52
C PHE A 112 -1.91 8.16 13.75
N GLY A 113 -1.46 7.46 14.80
CA GLY A 113 -0.94 8.08 16.02
C GLY A 113 0.39 8.77 15.76
N ALA A 114 1.31 8.09 15.08
CA ALA A 114 2.62 8.64 14.71
C ALA A 114 2.46 9.86 13.78
N SER A 115 1.49 9.85 12.86
CA SER A 115 1.17 11.00 12.00
C SER A 115 0.67 12.21 12.78
N ALA A 116 -0.16 11.99 13.81
CA ALA A 116 -0.64 13.07 14.67
C ALA A 116 0.51 13.68 15.50
N VAL A 117 1.45 12.86 15.98
CA VAL A 117 2.66 13.33 16.67
C VAL A 117 3.58 14.07 15.70
N ALA A 118 3.77 13.58 14.50
CA ALA A 118 4.59 14.23 13.47
C ALA A 118 4.07 15.63 13.15
N GLU A 119 2.76 15.78 12.91
CA GLU A 119 2.14 17.10 12.68
C GLU A 119 2.36 18.04 13.86
N ARG A 120 2.16 17.55 15.11
CA ARG A 120 2.31 18.37 16.31
C ARG A 120 3.76 18.76 16.60
N SER A 121 4.72 17.94 16.20
CA SER A 121 6.15 18.16 16.47
C SER A 121 6.70 19.43 15.81
N GLY A 122 6.04 19.93 14.76
CA GLY A 122 6.52 21.06 13.96
C GLY A 122 7.75 20.73 13.09
N LEU A 123 8.24 19.51 13.13
CA LEU A 123 9.32 19.04 12.24
C LEU A 123 8.84 18.90 10.81
N PRO A 124 9.71 19.11 9.81
CA PRO A 124 9.44 18.71 8.43
C PRO A 124 9.13 17.20 8.37
N TRP A 125 8.08 16.82 7.62
CA TRP A 125 7.72 15.43 7.55
C TRP A 125 6.99 15.03 6.26
N ALA A 126 6.97 13.73 5.98
CA ALA A 126 6.30 13.16 4.83
C ALA A 126 5.53 11.89 5.20
N HIS A 127 4.38 11.66 4.52
CA HIS A 127 3.77 10.34 4.48
C HIS A 127 4.47 9.43 3.48
N ALA A 128 4.71 8.18 3.86
CA ALA A 128 5.03 7.07 2.96
C ALA A 128 3.72 6.36 2.57
N VAL A 129 3.32 6.49 1.31
CA VAL A 129 2.07 5.96 0.78
C VAL A 129 2.38 4.82 -0.18
N HIS A 130 2.15 3.58 0.23
CA HIS A 130 2.55 2.36 -0.50
C HIS A 130 1.39 1.51 -0.99
N PHE A 131 0.17 2.04 -0.97
CA PHE A 131 -1.04 1.43 -1.53
C PHE A 131 -2.01 2.53 -2.00
N PRO A 132 -3.03 2.21 -2.83
CA PRO A 132 -4.03 3.19 -3.25
C PRO A 132 -4.80 3.75 -2.04
N VAL A 133 -4.91 5.07 -1.98
CA VAL A 133 -5.57 5.78 -0.86
C VAL A 133 -6.86 6.49 -1.30
N PRO A 134 -7.80 6.74 -0.37
CA PRO A 134 -9.11 7.30 -0.68
C PRO A 134 -9.08 8.83 -0.89
N ILE A 135 -8.35 9.28 -1.91
CA ILE A 135 -8.33 10.69 -2.31
C ILE A 135 -9.43 10.95 -3.33
N PRO A 136 -10.35 11.89 -3.08
CA PRO A 136 -11.36 12.28 -4.05
C PRO A 136 -10.72 12.79 -5.36
N SER A 137 -11.31 12.44 -6.48
CA SER A 137 -10.88 12.91 -7.81
C SER A 137 -12.08 13.00 -8.75
N ARG A 138 -12.02 13.95 -9.70
CA ARG A 138 -13.00 14.05 -10.78
C ARG A 138 -12.72 13.10 -11.94
N ASP A 139 -11.48 12.60 -12.04
CA ASP A 139 -10.99 11.84 -13.18
C ASP A 139 -11.12 10.32 -12.99
N VAL A 140 -11.22 9.88 -11.72
CA VAL A 140 -11.24 8.46 -11.38
C VAL A 140 -12.39 8.11 -10.44
N PRO A 141 -12.86 6.84 -10.43
CA PRO A 141 -13.89 6.40 -9.52
C PRO A 141 -13.44 6.49 -8.06
N PRO A 142 -14.38 6.55 -7.10
CA PRO A 142 -14.06 6.56 -5.68
C PRO A 142 -13.40 5.25 -5.28
N TYR A 143 -12.44 5.37 -4.37
CA TYR A 143 -11.67 4.25 -3.78
C TYR A 143 -12.58 3.21 -3.10
N GLY A 144 -12.12 1.97 -3.09
CA GLY A 144 -12.69 0.86 -2.31
C GLY A 144 -13.61 -0.07 -3.10
N LEU A 145 -14.13 0.36 -4.23
CA LEU A 145 -15.08 -0.43 -5.03
C LEU A 145 -14.43 -1.16 -6.22
N GLY A 146 -13.15 -0.90 -6.52
CA GLY A 146 -12.45 -1.47 -7.67
C GLY A 146 -13.15 -1.21 -9.00
N LEU A 147 -13.80 -0.05 -9.15
CA LEU A 147 -14.53 0.31 -10.35
C LEU A 147 -13.56 0.66 -11.49
N ARG A 148 -13.94 0.29 -12.72
CA ARG A 148 -13.18 0.73 -13.90
C ARG A 148 -13.44 2.21 -14.16
N PRO A 149 -12.38 3.04 -14.37
CA PRO A 149 -12.54 4.42 -14.81
C PRO A 149 -13.37 4.52 -16.09
N ARG A 150 -14.29 5.49 -16.13
CA ARG A 150 -15.15 5.79 -17.29
C ARG A 150 -15.30 7.30 -17.42
N HIS A 151 -15.04 7.84 -18.61
CA HIS A 151 -15.06 9.27 -18.88
C HIS A 151 -16.39 9.75 -19.52
N ASP A 152 -17.33 8.82 -19.77
CA ASP A 152 -18.65 9.12 -20.31
C ASP A 152 -19.61 9.65 -19.22
N VAL A 153 -20.78 10.13 -19.65
CA VAL A 153 -21.81 10.70 -18.74
C VAL A 153 -22.27 9.68 -17.70
N VAL A 154 -22.45 8.41 -18.13
CA VAL A 154 -22.89 7.33 -17.23
C VAL A 154 -21.84 7.05 -16.15
N GLY A 155 -20.56 7.06 -16.53
CA GLY A 155 -19.44 6.91 -15.59
C GLY A 155 -19.41 8.04 -14.57
N ARG A 156 -19.57 9.29 -15.01
CA ARG A 156 -19.58 10.46 -14.11
C ARG A 156 -20.72 10.42 -13.10
N ILE A 157 -21.93 10.05 -13.55
CA ILE A 157 -23.09 9.91 -12.64
C ILE A 157 -22.85 8.79 -11.64
N ARG A 158 -22.41 7.60 -12.11
CA ARG A 158 -22.05 6.46 -11.26
C ARG A 158 -21.05 6.87 -10.19
N ASP A 159 -19.97 7.53 -10.59
CA ASP A 159 -18.86 7.89 -9.70
C ASP A 159 -19.25 8.98 -8.71
N ALA A 160 -20.12 9.91 -9.10
CA ALA A 160 -20.66 10.92 -8.19
C ALA A 160 -21.55 10.30 -7.11
N LEU A 161 -22.42 9.34 -7.46
CA LEU A 161 -23.27 8.62 -6.51
C LEU A 161 -22.43 7.73 -5.59
N ALA A 162 -21.50 6.94 -6.17
CA ALA A 162 -20.62 6.06 -5.43
C ALA A 162 -19.71 6.85 -4.47
N ARG A 163 -19.21 8.02 -4.89
CA ARG A 163 -18.39 8.90 -4.04
C ARG A 163 -19.13 9.35 -2.80
N ARG A 164 -20.38 9.79 -2.92
CA ARG A 164 -21.21 10.17 -1.76
C ARG A 164 -21.35 9.03 -0.76
N LEU A 165 -21.54 7.80 -1.26
CA LEU A 165 -21.69 6.62 -0.42
C LEU A 165 -20.36 6.27 0.28
N VAL A 166 -19.27 6.22 -0.48
CA VAL A 166 -17.95 5.84 0.05
C VAL A 166 -17.43 6.87 1.04
N LEU A 167 -17.44 8.16 0.68
CA LEU A 167 -16.98 9.20 1.60
C LEU A 167 -17.84 9.26 2.87
N GLY A 168 -19.18 9.17 2.75
CA GLY A 168 -20.05 9.14 3.92
C GLY A 168 -19.81 7.91 4.82
N LEU A 169 -19.36 6.77 4.27
CA LEU A 169 -18.95 5.60 5.06
C LEU A 169 -17.60 5.85 5.75
N LEU A 170 -16.62 6.39 5.04
CA LEU A 170 -15.32 6.74 5.60
C LEU A 170 -15.42 7.77 6.73
N GLU A 171 -16.18 8.84 6.53
CA GLU A 171 -16.43 9.84 7.54
C GLU A 171 -17.03 9.26 8.83
N ARG A 172 -17.94 8.31 8.69
CA ARG A 172 -18.62 7.68 9.85
C ARG A 172 -17.78 6.63 10.55
N THR A 173 -16.83 5.99 9.85
CA THR A 173 -16.07 4.86 10.39
C THR A 173 -14.66 5.25 10.79
N ILE A 174 -13.95 6.03 9.97
CA ILE A 174 -12.52 6.34 10.17
C ILE A 174 -12.34 7.64 10.97
N LEU A 175 -13.12 8.67 10.68
CA LEU A 175 -12.91 9.99 11.24
C LEU A 175 -13.07 10.07 12.77
N PRO A 176 -14.09 9.44 13.41
CA PRO A 176 -14.26 9.52 14.85
C PRO A 176 -13.06 8.98 15.65
N PRO A 177 -12.54 7.75 15.42
CA PRO A 177 -11.41 7.24 16.18
C PRO A 177 -10.10 8.01 15.91
N ILE A 178 -9.90 8.53 14.70
CA ILE A 178 -8.76 9.40 14.42
C ILE A 178 -8.86 10.69 15.22
N ASN A 179 -10.02 11.35 15.24
CA ASN A 179 -10.22 12.60 15.96
C ASN A 179 -10.16 12.41 17.47
N GLU A 180 -10.60 11.28 18.00
CA GLU A 180 -10.41 10.94 19.42
C GLU A 180 -8.93 10.88 19.79
N MET A 181 -8.10 10.20 18.99
CA MET A 181 -6.64 10.14 19.21
C MET A 181 -6.01 11.53 19.13
N ARG A 182 -6.39 12.32 18.12
CA ARG A 182 -5.87 13.68 17.90
C ARG A 182 -6.23 14.61 19.06
N ALA A 183 -7.46 14.51 19.57
CA ALA A 183 -7.89 15.28 20.74
C ALA A 183 -7.08 14.91 22.00
N GLY A 184 -6.75 13.63 22.18
CA GLY A 184 -5.93 13.14 23.30
C GLY A 184 -4.53 13.76 23.40
N ILE A 185 -4.00 14.28 22.31
CA ILE A 185 -2.70 14.98 22.24
C ILE A 185 -2.82 16.47 21.92
N GLY A 186 -4.02 17.03 21.94
CA GLY A 186 -4.26 18.44 21.61
C GLY A 186 -4.06 18.81 20.13
N ALA A 187 -4.08 17.83 19.24
CA ALA A 187 -4.04 18.09 17.79
C ALA A 187 -5.43 18.49 17.27
N ARG A 188 -5.48 19.30 16.21
CA ARG A 188 -6.75 19.74 15.62
C ARG A 188 -7.52 18.55 15.06
N PRO A 189 -8.86 18.50 15.22
CA PRO A 189 -9.67 17.50 14.57
C PRO A 189 -9.63 17.68 13.04
N LEU A 190 -9.73 16.56 12.31
CA LEU A 190 -9.94 16.57 10.87
C LEU A 190 -11.43 16.77 10.58
N GLU A 191 -11.74 17.56 9.57
CA GLU A 191 -13.14 17.82 9.16
C GLU A 191 -13.64 16.76 8.17
N ASP A 192 -12.72 16.20 7.37
CA ASP A 192 -12.97 15.20 6.33
C ASP A 192 -11.96 14.06 6.43
N ALA A 193 -12.42 12.83 6.29
CA ALA A 193 -11.55 11.65 6.31
C ALA A 193 -10.52 11.65 5.16
N SER A 194 -10.85 12.27 4.03
CA SER A 194 -9.91 12.40 2.91
C SER A 194 -8.78 13.37 3.19
N ASP A 195 -8.95 14.34 4.09
CA ASP A 195 -7.92 15.31 4.46
C ASP A 195 -6.71 14.63 5.12
N TYR A 196 -6.94 13.55 5.86
CA TYR A 196 -5.85 12.73 6.39
C TYR A 196 -4.88 12.29 5.29
N PHE A 197 -5.41 11.78 4.19
CA PHE A 197 -4.60 11.25 3.10
C PHE A 197 -4.08 12.33 2.14
N ALA A 198 -4.86 13.39 1.92
CA ALA A 198 -4.60 14.37 0.87
C ALA A 198 -3.82 15.60 1.36
N ARG A 199 -3.98 16.00 2.63
CA ARG A 199 -3.57 17.32 3.10
C ARG A 199 -2.80 17.34 4.41
N LEU A 200 -2.87 16.27 5.23
CA LEU A 200 -2.26 16.27 6.55
C LEU A 200 -0.74 16.41 6.48
N ALA A 201 -0.09 15.60 5.65
CA ALA A 201 1.35 15.67 5.45
C ALA A 201 1.73 16.74 4.41
N PRO A 202 2.79 17.54 4.66
CA PRO A 202 3.32 18.47 3.66
C PRO A 202 3.73 17.77 2.35
N LEU A 203 4.29 16.56 2.46
CA LEU A 203 4.66 15.70 1.35
C LEU A 203 4.03 14.31 1.55
N SER A 204 3.48 13.75 0.48
CA SER A 204 3.06 12.35 0.39
C SER A 204 3.86 11.66 -0.71
N LEU A 205 4.83 10.84 -0.32
CA LEU A 205 5.60 9.98 -1.23
C LEU A 205 4.73 8.81 -1.63
N TYR A 206 4.16 8.85 -2.82
CA TYR A 206 3.33 7.77 -3.30
C TYR A 206 4.16 6.80 -4.15
N TYR A 207 4.38 5.59 -3.60
CA TYR A 207 5.12 4.52 -4.26
C TYR A 207 4.26 3.88 -5.35
N SER A 208 4.05 4.62 -6.41
CA SER A 208 3.33 4.24 -7.62
C SER A 208 3.70 5.18 -8.77
N ALA A 209 3.30 4.84 -10.01
CA ALA A 209 3.41 5.72 -11.17
C ALA A 209 2.44 5.31 -12.28
N GLU A 210 2.18 6.23 -13.22
CA GLU A 210 1.50 5.90 -14.47
C GLU A 210 2.38 4.97 -15.32
N PRO A 211 1.82 4.03 -16.07
CA PRO A 211 0.38 3.82 -16.31
C PRO A 211 -0.28 2.82 -15.34
N PHE A 212 0.41 2.34 -14.30
CA PHE A 212 -0.21 1.51 -13.28
C PHE A 212 -1.21 2.33 -12.46
N GLU A 213 -0.79 3.50 -11.95
CA GLU A 213 -1.73 4.42 -11.34
C GLU A 213 -2.54 5.15 -12.41
N TYR A 214 -3.77 5.51 -12.07
CA TYR A 214 -4.63 6.26 -12.97
C TYR A 214 -4.11 7.68 -13.18
N ARG A 215 -4.17 8.14 -14.41
CA ARG A 215 -3.93 9.56 -14.71
C ARG A 215 -4.98 10.43 -14.04
N ARG A 216 -4.53 11.45 -13.33
CA ARG A 216 -5.38 12.44 -12.66
C ARG A 216 -4.87 13.85 -12.95
N SER A 217 -5.78 14.77 -13.23
CA SER A 217 -5.47 16.19 -13.39
C SER A 217 -5.54 16.95 -12.05
N ASP A 218 -6.05 16.32 -11.01
CA ASP A 218 -6.37 16.90 -9.71
C ASP A 218 -5.63 16.22 -8.54
N TRP A 219 -4.39 15.76 -8.78
CA TRP A 219 -3.52 15.31 -7.70
C TRP A 219 -3.30 16.43 -6.68
N PRO A 220 -3.39 16.15 -5.37
CA PRO A 220 -2.99 17.13 -4.36
C PRO A 220 -1.53 17.56 -4.58
N PRO A 221 -1.19 18.84 -4.39
CA PRO A 221 0.17 19.36 -4.60
C PRO A 221 1.23 18.67 -3.72
N SER A 222 0.80 18.11 -2.58
CA SER A 222 1.66 17.34 -1.67
C SER A 222 2.09 15.98 -2.23
N PHE A 223 1.42 15.45 -3.26
CA PHE A 223 1.73 14.12 -3.79
C PHE A 223 2.90 14.14 -4.77
N ARG A 224 3.83 13.20 -4.56
CA ARG A 224 4.91 12.85 -5.49
C ARG A 224 4.83 11.36 -5.79
N LEU A 225 4.54 11.03 -7.04
CA LEU A 225 4.58 9.66 -7.53
C LEU A 225 6.04 9.32 -7.82
N VAL A 226 6.59 8.38 -7.07
CA VAL A 226 8.04 8.08 -7.10
C VAL A 226 8.36 6.72 -7.72
N GLY A 227 7.38 6.06 -8.34
CA GLY A 227 7.57 4.74 -8.91
C GLY A 227 7.31 3.62 -7.92
N SER A 228 7.76 2.42 -8.27
CA SER A 228 7.51 1.22 -7.46
C SER A 228 8.31 1.24 -6.15
N GLY A 229 7.65 0.84 -5.05
CA GLY A 229 8.31 0.45 -3.80
C GLY A 229 8.76 -1.02 -3.79
N ALA A 230 8.97 -1.63 -4.96
CA ALA A 230 9.38 -3.03 -5.06
C ALA A 230 10.78 -3.22 -4.48
N TRP A 231 10.87 -4.07 -3.47
CA TRP A 231 12.12 -4.43 -2.83
C TRP A 231 11.99 -5.81 -2.17
N ASP A 232 13.08 -6.56 -2.17
CA ASP A 232 13.25 -7.79 -1.40
C ASP A 232 14.59 -7.73 -0.64
N PRO A 233 14.69 -8.34 0.53
CA PRO A 233 15.98 -8.55 1.18
C PRO A 233 16.93 -9.29 0.23
N PRO A 234 18.25 -8.98 0.26
CA PRO A 234 19.25 -9.75 -0.45
C PRO A 234 19.10 -11.24 -0.10
N ALA A 235 19.13 -12.08 -1.10
CA ALA A 235 18.98 -13.52 -0.94
C ALA A 235 20.06 -14.26 -1.72
N GLU A 236 20.33 -15.48 -1.28
CA GLU A 236 21.20 -16.40 -2.02
C GLU A 236 20.57 -16.83 -3.34
N SER A 237 21.40 -17.28 -4.28
CA SER A 237 20.95 -17.84 -5.54
C SER A 237 20.04 -19.07 -5.29
N LEU A 238 19.11 -19.27 -6.20
CA LEU A 238 18.26 -20.46 -6.19
C LEU A 238 18.76 -21.43 -7.27
N ASP A 239 19.82 -22.19 -7.01
CA ASP A 239 20.52 -23.04 -7.98
C ASP A 239 19.58 -23.99 -8.76
N TRP A 240 18.51 -24.48 -8.10
CA TRP A 240 17.49 -25.33 -8.74
C TRP A 240 16.71 -24.60 -9.85
N LEU A 241 16.70 -23.28 -9.81
CA LEU A 241 15.95 -22.47 -10.77
C LEU A 241 16.54 -22.57 -12.18
N ASP A 242 17.84 -22.77 -12.27
CA ASP A 242 18.54 -22.90 -13.56
C ASP A 242 18.15 -24.16 -14.33
N ALA A 243 17.72 -25.19 -13.63
CA ALA A 243 17.21 -26.43 -14.25
C ALA A 243 15.76 -26.31 -14.75
N VAL A 244 15.08 -25.19 -14.53
CA VAL A 244 13.69 -24.98 -14.99
C VAL A 244 13.70 -24.42 -16.42
N GLU A 245 13.32 -25.22 -17.40
CA GLU A 245 13.25 -24.83 -18.82
C GLU A 245 11.86 -24.30 -19.22
N ARG A 246 10.81 -24.71 -18.50
CA ARG A 246 9.41 -24.32 -18.79
C ARG A 246 9.10 -22.89 -18.34
N PRO A 247 8.09 -22.24 -18.94
CA PRO A 247 7.59 -20.97 -18.44
C PRO A 247 7.23 -21.05 -16.96
N LEU A 248 7.78 -20.15 -16.14
CA LEU A 248 7.62 -20.18 -14.70
C LEU A 248 6.41 -19.35 -14.28
N VAL A 249 5.54 -19.90 -13.44
CA VAL A 249 4.40 -19.21 -12.83
C VAL A 249 4.63 -19.13 -11.33
N LEU A 250 4.84 -17.91 -10.82
CA LEU A 250 4.94 -17.67 -9.38
C LEU A 250 3.54 -17.51 -8.78
N ILE A 251 3.27 -18.25 -7.71
CA ILE A 251 2.02 -18.16 -6.93
C ILE A 251 2.39 -17.75 -5.51
N THR A 252 1.69 -16.76 -4.96
CA THR A 252 1.99 -16.32 -3.60
C THR A 252 0.74 -15.89 -2.84
N CYS A 253 0.66 -16.32 -1.57
CA CYS A 253 -0.28 -15.83 -0.58
C CYS A 253 0.19 -14.51 0.04
N SER A 254 -0.68 -13.89 0.79
CA SER A 254 -0.37 -12.69 1.57
C SER A 254 0.63 -13.01 2.70
N SER A 255 1.57 -12.11 2.93
CA SER A 255 2.45 -12.16 4.10
C SER A 255 1.68 -11.90 5.41
N ASP A 256 0.62 -11.11 5.35
CA ASP A 256 -0.32 -10.88 6.43
C ASP A 256 -1.54 -11.81 6.24
N PHE A 257 -1.75 -12.75 7.16
CA PHE A 257 -2.72 -13.82 7.02
C PHE A 257 -4.14 -13.30 6.75
N GLN A 258 -4.78 -13.80 5.69
CA GLN A 258 -6.13 -13.43 5.28
C GLN A 258 -6.97 -14.60 4.74
N ASN A 259 -6.58 -15.83 5.09
CA ASN A 259 -7.26 -17.07 4.69
C ASN A 259 -7.33 -17.23 3.14
N ASP A 260 -6.24 -16.94 2.45
CA ASP A 260 -6.12 -16.99 1.00
C ASP A 260 -5.48 -18.29 0.46
N GLY A 261 -5.27 -19.31 1.29
CA GLY A 261 -4.69 -20.62 0.90
C GLY A 261 -5.43 -21.31 -0.25
N ARG A 262 -6.73 -21.03 -0.44
CA ARG A 262 -7.48 -21.50 -1.61
C ARG A 262 -6.91 -21.04 -2.95
N LEU A 263 -6.15 -19.97 -2.96
CA LEU A 263 -5.44 -19.49 -4.15
C LEU A 263 -4.39 -20.52 -4.59
N VAL A 264 -3.54 -20.93 -3.64
CA VAL A 264 -2.49 -21.94 -3.88
C VAL A 264 -3.11 -23.27 -4.29
N GLU A 265 -4.11 -23.78 -3.55
CA GLU A 265 -4.80 -25.02 -3.87
C GLU A 265 -5.38 -25.02 -5.29
N SER A 266 -6.11 -23.95 -5.65
CA SER A 266 -6.71 -23.82 -6.99
C SER A 266 -5.66 -23.72 -8.08
N ALA A 267 -4.51 -23.12 -7.80
CA ALA A 267 -3.42 -22.95 -8.76
C ALA A 267 -2.64 -24.27 -8.97
N LEU A 268 -2.25 -24.93 -7.88
CA LEU A 268 -1.58 -26.22 -7.97
C LEU A 268 -2.44 -27.26 -8.71
N THR A 269 -3.74 -27.33 -8.39
CA THR A 269 -4.67 -28.21 -9.09
C THR A 269 -4.91 -27.80 -10.55
N GLY A 270 -5.03 -26.51 -10.83
CA GLY A 270 -5.39 -26.02 -12.16
C GLY A 270 -4.24 -26.05 -13.15
N LEU A 271 -3.00 -25.97 -12.66
CA LEU A 271 -1.79 -25.98 -13.48
C LEU A 271 -1.04 -27.32 -13.44
N ALA A 272 -1.58 -28.32 -12.73
CA ALA A 272 -1.02 -29.65 -12.71
C ALA A 272 -0.99 -30.23 -14.15
N GLY A 273 0.20 -30.69 -14.57
CA GLY A 273 0.41 -31.28 -15.89
C GLY A 273 0.38 -30.31 -17.09
N GLU A 274 0.18 -29.02 -16.87
CA GLU A 274 0.33 -27.99 -17.91
C GLU A 274 1.82 -27.75 -18.25
N ASP A 275 2.08 -27.18 -19.42
CA ASP A 275 3.46 -26.87 -19.87
C ASP A 275 3.99 -25.59 -19.21
N VAL A 276 3.97 -25.58 -17.88
CA VAL A 276 4.54 -24.54 -17.01
C VAL A 276 5.21 -25.20 -15.81
N PHE A 277 6.15 -24.50 -15.17
CA PHE A 277 6.66 -24.84 -13.85
C PHE A 277 6.09 -23.88 -12.83
N VAL A 278 5.50 -24.42 -11.79
CA VAL A 278 4.83 -23.64 -10.73
C VAL A 278 5.75 -23.49 -9.53
N VAL A 279 6.01 -22.26 -9.11
CA VAL A 279 6.64 -21.97 -7.83
C VAL A 279 5.60 -21.33 -6.93
N ALA A 280 5.30 -21.96 -5.81
CA ALA A 280 4.29 -21.44 -4.88
C ALA A 280 4.89 -21.13 -3.51
N THR A 281 4.57 -19.96 -2.96
CA THR A 281 4.91 -19.55 -1.59
C THR A 281 3.65 -19.33 -0.77
N THR A 282 3.59 -19.95 0.42
CA THR A 282 2.37 -19.97 1.24
C THR A 282 2.36 -18.96 2.39
N ALA A 283 3.51 -18.36 2.70
CA ALA A 283 3.69 -17.39 3.79
C ALA A 283 3.12 -17.88 5.14
N GLY A 284 1.99 -17.35 5.58
CA GLY A 284 1.33 -17.73 6.84
C GLY A 284 0.58 -19.06 6.82
N VAL A 285 0.42 -19.71 5.66
CA VAL A 285 -0.31 -20.98 5.53
C VAL A 285 0.66 -22.17 5.55
N ASP A 286 0.34 -23.26 6.25
CA ASP A 286 1.20 -24.44 6.29
C ASP A 286 1.28 -25.14 4.91
N PRO A 287 2.46 -25.23 4.28
CA PRO A 287 2.60 -25.87 2.97
C PRO A 287 2.28 -27.36 2.96
N ARG A 288 2.38 -28.06 4.08
CA ARG A 288 2.08 -29.50 4.19
C ARG A 288 0.62 -29.85 3.92
N GLY A 289 -0.27 -28.85 3.97
CA GLY A 289 -1.69 -29.02 3.69
C GLY A 289 -2.03 -29.11 2.19
N PHE A 290 -1.06 -28.99 1.29
CA PHE A 290 -1.30 -28.96 -0.16
C PHE A 290 -0.68 -30.16 -0.89
N ALA A 291 -1.43 -30.76 -1.81
CA ALA A 291 -0.88 -31.72 -2.77
C ALA A 291 -0.03 -30.98 -3.80
N THR A 292 1.25 -31.32 -3.92
CA THR A 292 2.19 -30.69 -4.85
C THR A 292 2.38 -31.54 -6.09
N PRO A 293 1.95 -31.09 -7.29
CA PRO A 293 2.13 -31.86 -8.54
C PRO A 293 3.61 -31.86 -8.98
N ALA A 294 3.97 -32.80 -9.87
CA ALA A 294 5.35 -33.01 -10.34
C ALA A 294 5.97 -31.78 -11.02
N ASN A 295 5.14 -30.91 -11.61
CA ASN A 295 5.60 -29.65 -12.24
C ASN A 295 5.50 -28.44 -11.29
N ALA A 296 5.56 -28.68 -9.97
CA ALA A 296 5.47 -27.60 -8.97
C ALA A 296 6.51 -27.75 -7.85
N ARG A 297 6.95 -26.61 -7.34
CA ARG A 297 7.70 -26.47 -6.09
C ARG A 297 6.90 -25.63 -5.12
N LEU A 298 6.69 -26.12 -3.92
CA LEU A 298 5.92 -25.46 -2.87
C LEU A 298 6.80 -25.25 -1.65
N GLU A 299 6.91 -24.01 -1.22
CA GLU A 299 7.69 -23.62 -0.06
C GLU A 299 6.89 -22.65 0.83
N ARG A 300 7.25 -22.55 2.08
CA ARG A 300 6.68 -21.51 2.93
C ARG A 300 7.16 -20.14 2.51
N TYR A 301 8.44 -20.03 2.21
CA TYR A 301 9.10 -18.77 1.87
C TYR A 301 10.21 -19.00 0.83
N LEU A 302 10.26 -18.17 -0.18
CA LEU A 302 11.35 -18.07 -1.15
C LEU A 302 11.59 -16.59 -1.48
N PRO A 303 12.82 -16.18 -1.77
CA PRO A 303 13.09 -14.86 -2.32
C PRO A 303 12.43 -14.74 -3.70
N HIS A 304 11.60 -13.72 -3.90
CA HIS A 304 10.87 -13.57 -5.15
C HIS A 304 11.72 -12.95 -6.27
N GLY A 305 12.73 -12.15 -5.95
CA GLY A 305 13.58 -11.47 -6.94
C GLY A 305 14.08 -12.40 -8.05
N PRO A 306 14.90 -13.44 -7.73
CA PRO A 306 15.42 -14.38 -8.73
C PRO A 306 14.31 -15.11 -9.51
N ILE A 307 13.17 -15.39 -8.86
CA ILE A 307 12.02 -16.04 -9.51
C ILE A 307 11.36 -15.10 -10.50
N LEU A 308 11.19 -13.82 -10.15
CA LEU A 308 10.55 -12.81 -11.00
C LEU A 308 11.36 -12.51 -12.27
N GLU A 309 12.68 -12.60 -12.24
CA GLU A 309 13.54 -12.43 -13.42
C GLU A 309 13.21 -13.45 -14.52
N ARG A 310 12.63 -14.60 -14.16
CA ARG A 310 12.31 -15.71 -15.06
C ARG A 310 10.81 -15.99 -15.20
N ALA A 311 9.99 -15.33 -14.38
CA ALA A 311 8.56 -15.58 -14.34
C ALA A 311 7.85 -15.12 -15.62
N ALA A 312 6.97 -15.98 -16.14
CA ALA A 312 6.06 -15.65 -17.23
C ALA A 312 4.75 -15.02 -16.70
N CYS A 313 4.39 -15.29 -15.45
CA CYS A 313 3.20 -14.74 -14.78
C CYS A 313 3.32 -14.84 -13.26
N VAL A 314 2.70 -13.90 -12.56
CA VAL A 314 2.49 -13.96 -11.11
C VAL A 314 1.00 -14.12 -10.81
N VAL A 315 0.64 -15.10 -9.99
CA VAL A 315 -0.71 -15.28 -9.44
C VAL A 315 -0.68 -14.88 -7.97
N CYS A 316 -1.43 -13.85 -7.60
CA CYS A 316 -1.45 -13.35 -6.24
C CYS A 316 -2.82 -12.80 -5.83
N HIS A 317 -2.96 -12.54 -4.52
CA HIS A 317 -4.16 -11.91 -3.94
C HIS A 317 -4.34 -10.44 -4.35
N ALA A 318 -3.48 -9.90 -5.20
CA ALA A 318 -3.44 -8.49 -5.57
C ALA A 318 -3.00 -7.54 -4.43
N GLY A 319 -2.18 -8.00 -3.49
CA GLY A 319 -1.49 -7.09 -2.56
C GLY A 319 -0.54 -6.17 -3.32
N MET A 320 -0.44 -4.91 -2.88
CA MET A 320 0.34 -3.89 -3.61
C MET A 320 1.81 -4.29 -3.78
N GLY A 321 2.46 -4.77 -2.73
CA GLY A 321 3.88 -5.12 -2.75
C GLY A 321 4.24 -6.15 -3.82
N ILE A 322 3.58 -7.32 -3.81
CA ILE A 322 3.87 -8.37 -4.81
C ILE A 322 3.44 -7.98 -6.21
N THR A 323 2.33 -7.26 -6.35
CA THR A 323 1.87 -6.75 -7.65
C THR A 323 2.90 -5.79 -8.26
N GLN A 324 3.43 -4.87 -7.46
CA GLN A 324 4.47 -3.95 -7.93
C GLN A 324 5.79 -4.66 -8.23
N LYS A 325 6.21 -5.63 -7.43
CA LYS A 325 7.41 -6.43 -7.72
C LYS A 325 7.31 -7.13 -9.06
N ALA A 326 6.17 -7.80 -9.31
CA ALA A 326 5.92 -8.46 -10.59
C ALA A 326 5.96 -7.47 -11.77
N LEU A 327 5.23 -6.36 -11.65
CA LEU A 327 5.11 -5.38 -12.73
C LEU A 327 6.41 -4.59 -12.94
N ALA A 328 7.19 -4.31 -11.89
CA ALA A 328 8.51 -3.70 -12.01
C ALA A 328 9.52 -4.60 -12.75
N ALA A 329 9.38 -5.92 -12.60
CA ALA A 329 10.12 -6.92 -13.38
C ALA A 329 9.52 -7.15 -14.79
N GLY A 330 8.48 -6.43 -15.20
CA GLY A 330 7.81 -6.62 -16.48
C GLY A 330 6.98 -7.91 -16.57
N VAL A 331 6.63 -8.52 -15.43
CA VAL A 331 5.89 -9.78 -15.34
C VAL A 331 4.40 -9.50 -15.17
N PRO A 332 3.53 -10.04 -16.06
CA PRO A 332 2.09 -9.84 -15.96
C PRO A 332 1.48 -10.56 -14.77
N VAL A 333 0.34 -10.03 -14.26
CA VAL A 333 -0.30 -10.49 -13.03
C VAL A 333 -1.68 -11.08 -13.28
N CYS A 334 -1.93 -12.28 -12.74
CA CYS A 334 -3.27 -12.84 -12.54
C CYS A 334 -3.71 -12.50 -11.10
N ALA A 335 -4.45 -11.42 -10.94
CA ALA A 335 -4.89 -10.89 -9.66
C ALA A 335 -6.16 -11.57 -9.17
N VAL A 336 -6.16 -12.10 -7.94
CA VAL A 336 -7.31 -12.74 -7.30
C VAL A 336 -7.62 -12.02 -5.98
N PRO A 337 -8.35 -10.89 -5.99
CA PRO A 337 -8.58 -10.09 -4.79
C PRO A 337 -9.51 -10.78 -3.80
N PHE A 338 -9.14 -10.76 -2.51
CA PHE A 338 -9.90 -11.31 -1.39
C PHE A 338 -10.59 -10.23 -0.55
N GLY A 339 -9.97 -9.06 -0.38
CA GLY A 339 -10.49 -7.95 0.42
C GLY A 339 -9.58 -6.73 0.40
N ARG A 340 -9.71 -5.85 1.40
CA ARG A 340 -8.86 -4.66 1.59
C ARG A 340 -8.77 -3.79 0.33
N ASP A 341 -7.58 -3.25 0.03
CA ASP A 341 -7.26 -2.46 -1.17
C ASP A 341 -7.08 -3.29 -2.46
N GLN A 342 -7.13 -4.62 -2.34
CA GLN A 342 -6.78 -5.54 -3.43
C GLN A 342 -7.66 -5.39 -4.68
N PHE A 343 -8.93 -4.98 -4.53
CA PHE A 343 -9.80 -4.69 -5.68
C PHE A 343 -9.32 -3.46 -6.46
N GLU A 344 -8.76 -2.48 -5.78
CA GLU A 344 -8.17 -1.28 -6.39
C GLU A 344 -6.89 -1.61 -7.14
N VAL A 345 -6.02 -2.43 -6.53
CA VAL A 345 -4.78 -2.89 -7.14
C VAL A 345 -5.08 -3.77 -8.36
N ALA A 346 -5.96 -4.76 -8.22
CA ALA A 346 -6.36 -5.64 -9.32
C ALA A 346 -6.99 -4.85 -10.49
N ARG A 347 -7.77 -3.82 -10.20
CA ARG A 347 -8.36 -2.98 -11.24
C ARG A 347 -7.30 -2.20 -12.01
N ARG A 348 -6.28 -1.67 -11.33
CA ARG A 348 -5.15 -0.99 -11.97
C ARG A 348 -4.38 -1.92 -12.90
N VAL A 349 -4.12 -3.15 -12.48
CA VAL A 349 -3.51 -4.20 -13.33
C VAL A 349 -4.29 -4.38 -14.64
N VAL A 350 -5.63 -4.48 -14.54
CA VAL A 350 -6.50 -4.69 -15.73
C VAL A 350 -6.55 -3.44 -16.61
N VAL A 351 -6.62 -2.25 -16.02
CA VAL A 351 -6.70 -0.99 -16.78
C VAL A 351 -5.38 -0.69 -17.49
N ALA A 352 -4.24 -0.99 -16.87
CA ALA A 352 -2.92 -0.88 -17.48
C ALA A 352 -2.64 -1.95 -18.54
N ASP A 353 -3.59 -2.88 -18.77
CA ASP A 353 -3.42 -4.05 -19.65
C ASP A 353 -2.20 -4.93 -19.26
N ALA A 354 -1.86 -4.95 -17.99
CA ALA A 354 -0.70 -5.63 -17.42
C ALA A 354 -1.05 -6.97 -16.75
N GLY A 355 -2.26 -7.46 -16.97
CA GLY A 355 -2.73 -8.71 -16.41
C GLY A 355 -4.25 -8.82 -16.42
N VAL A 356 -4.77 -9.76 -15.62
CA VAL A 356 -6.20 -10.05 -15.50
C VAL A 356 -6.64 -10.10 -14.06
N MET A 357 -7.95 -9.96 -13.82
CA MET A 357 -8.55 -10.12 -12.50
C MET A 357 -9.54 -11.29 -12.50
N LEU A 358 -9.33 -12.25 -11.61
CA LEU A 358 -10.25 -13.34 -11.33
C LEU A 358 -10.89 -13.14 -9.93
N PRO A 359 -12.17 -12.76 -9.85
CA PRO A 359 -12.83 -12.58 -8.55
C PRO A 359 -12.81 -13.86 -7.71
N LYS A 360 -12.56 -13.77 -6.38
CA LYS A 360 -12.49 -14.92 -5.47
C LYS A 360 -13.71 -15.85 -5.53
N GLY A 361 -14.90 -15.30 -5.77
CA GLY A 361 -16.13 -16.09 -5.93
C GLY A 361 -16.14 -16.97 -7.19
N ARG A 362 -15.29 -16.64 -8.17
CA ARG A 362 -15.11 -17.43 -9.40
C ARG A 362 -13.85 -18.30 -9.39
N LEU A 363 -13.06 -18.27 -8.31
CA LEU A 363 -11.84 -19.05 -8.17
C LEU A 363 -12.16 -20.55 -8.21
N ARG A 364 -11.69 -21.21 -9.26
CA ARG A 364 -11.78 -22.66 -9.53
C ARG A 364 -10.57 -23.05 -10.39
N PRO A 365 -10.02 -24.26 -10.27
CA PRO A 365 -8.82 -24.69 -11.00
C PRO A 365 -8.85 -24.39 -12.50
N ARG A 366 -9.90 -24.80 -13.21
CA ARG A 366 -10.04 -24.56 -14.66
C ARG A 366 -10.11 -23.07 -15.03
N ARG A 367 -10.78 -22.25 -14.21
CA ARG A 367 -10.87 -20.79 -14.45
C ARG A 367 -9.54 -20.10 -14.17
N LEU A 368 -8.83 -20.52 -13.13
CA LEU A 368 -7.52 -19.99 -12.82
C LEU A 368 -6.52 -20.31 -13.94
N ARG A 369 -6.47 -21.57 -14.42
CA ARG A 369 -5.64 -21.95 -15.56
C ARG A 369 -5.88 -21.04 -16.77
N ARG A 370 -7.14 -20.82 -17.14
CA ARG A 370 -7.49 -19.93 -18.24
C ARG A 370 -7.01 -18.49 -17.97
N ALA A 371 -7.24 -17.97 -16.76
CA ALA A 371 -6.82 -16.63 -16.37
C ALA A 371 -5.29 -16.47 -16.39
N VAL A 372 -4.53 -17.50 -16.02
CA VAL A 372 -3.06 -17.50 -16.12
C VAL A 372 -2.64 -17.39 -17.59
N GLY A 373 -3.22 -18.18 -18.48
CA GLY A 373 -2.93 -18.09 -19.92
C GLY A 373 -3.28 -16.71 -20.51
N GLU A 374 -4.41 -16.14 -20.11
CA GLU A 374 -4.81 -14.78 -20.50
C GLU A 374 -3.85 -13.72 -19.93
N ALA A 375 -3.36 -13.90 -18.69
CA ALA A 375 -2.39 -12.99 -18.07
C ALA A 375 -1.03 -13.05 -18.77
N MET A 376 -0.51 -14.23 -19.08
CA MET A 376 0.78 -14.39 -19.79
C MET A 376 0.80 -13.64 -21.13
N ALA A 377 -0.34 -13.49 -21.80
CA ALA A 377 -0.46 -12.70 -23.03
C ALA A 377 -0.34 -11.17 -22.80
N LYS A 378 -0.32 -10.69 -21.54
CA LYS A 378 -0.25 -9.26 -21.18
C LYS A 378 1.17 -8.73 -20.95
N LYS A 379 2.19 -9.43 -21.40
CA LYS A 379 3.61 -9.06 -21.21
C LYS A 379 3.93 -7.65 -21.70
N ALA A 380 3.37 -7.21 -22.82
CA ALA A 380 3.60 -5.85 -23.33
C ALA A 380 3.04 -4.76 -22.39
N GLY A 381 1.88 -5.01 -21.76
CA GLY A 381 1.31 -4.10 -20.76
C GLY A 381 2.15 -4.05 -19.50
N ALA A 382 2.61 -5.20 -19.00
CA ALA A 382 3.51 -5.25 -17.85
C ALA A 382 4.83 -4.51 -18.11
N ALA A 383 5.41 -4.66 -19.29
CA ALA A 383 6.63 -3.94 -19.69
C ALA A 383 6.41 -2.40 -19.74
N ARG A 384 5.24 -1.93 -20.19
CA ARG A 384 4.90 -0.48 -20.13
C ARG A 384 4.81 0.02 -18.70
N VAL A 385 4.25 -0.78 -17.80
CA VAL A 385 4.19 -0.43 -16.37
C VAL A 385 5.60 -0.38 -15.75
N ALA A 386 6.44 -1.37 -16.05
CA ALA A 386 7.84 -1.35 -15.60
C ALA A 386 8.58 -0.08 -16.05
N ALA A 387 8.42 0.30 -17.31
CA ALA A 387 9.01 1.53 -17.85
C ALA A 387 8.46 2.79 -17.14
N GLY A 388 7.16 2.84 -16.83
CA GLY A 388 6.55 3.94 -16.10
C GLY A 388 7.09 4.05 -14.66
N PHE A 389 7.23 2.94 -13.97
CA PHE A 389 7.85 2.90 -12.62
C PHE A 389 9.30 3.39 -12.66
N ALA A 390 10.08 2.95 -13.62
CA ALA A 390 11.47 3.40 -13.78
C ALA A 390 11.56 4.89 -14.08
N ALA A 391 10.69 5.41 -14.96
CA ALA A 391 10.67 6.82 -15.35
C ALA A 391 10.31 7.77 -14.20
N ALA A 392 9.61 7.29 -13.17
CA ALA A 392 9.26 8.09 -11.99
C ALA A 392 10.44 8.31 -11.02
N GLY A 393 11.61 7.72 -11.27
CA GLY A 393 12.86 8.03 -10.57
C GLY A 393 13.10 7.23 -9.27
N GLY A 394 12.13 6.46 -8.77
CA GLY A 394 12.31 5.53 -7.65
C GLY A 394 12.85 6.17 -6.37
N ALA A 395 13.78 5.47 -5.73
CA ALA A 395 14.42 5.88 -4.49
C ALA A 395 15.14 7.24 -4.60
N ALA A 396 15.72 7.54 -5.76
CA ALA A 396 16.43 8.82 -5.98
C ALA A 396 15.46 10.02 -5.95
N ALA A 397 14.32 9.89 -6.64
CA ALA A 397 13.29 10.95 -6.64
C ALA A 397 12.63 11.10 -5.26
N ALA A 398 12.43 9.98 -4.54
CA ALA A 398 11.89 10.00 -3.18
C ALA A 398 12.85 10.69 -2.19
N ALA A 399 14.15 10.38 -2.27
CA ALA A 399 15.17 11.00 -1.42
C ALA A 399 15.28 12.51 -1.72
N GLU A 400 15.27 12.93 -2.97
CA GLU A 400 15.28 14.34 -3.37
C GLU A 400 14.09 15.11 -2.79
N ALA A 401 12.88 14.58 -2.91
CA ALA A 401 11.68 15.19 -2.34
C ALA A 401 11.76 15.30 -0.80
N LEU A 402 12.36 14.33 -0.12
CA LEU A 402 12.59 14.37 1.32
C LEU A 402 13.64 15.41 1.72
N GLU A 403 14.71 15.58 0.95
CA GLU A 403 15.70 16.62 1.13
C GLU A 403 15.08 18.02 0.94
N GLU A 404 14.19 18.19 -0.03
CA GLU A 404 13.43 19.42 -0.23
C GLU A 404 12.56 19.75 0.98
N VAL A 405 11.82 18.76 1.52
CA VAL A 405 10.99 18.94 2.72
C VAL A 405 11.88 19.31 3.92
N ALA A 406 12.95 18.57 4.16
CA ALA A 406 13.85 18.78 5.29
C ALA A 406 14.52 20.16 5.25
N SER A 407 14.77 20.71 4.05
CA SER A 407 15.35 22.04 3.86
C SER A 407 14.32 23.17 3.83
N GLY A 408 13.03 22.90 3.99
CA GLY A 408 11.95 23.88 3.88
C GLY A 408 11.70 24.40 2.45
N ARG A 409 12.34 23.81 1.43
CA ARG A 409 12.17 24.21 0.02
C ARG A 409 10.99 23.56 -0.67
N PHE A 410 10.49 22.47 -0.11
CA PHE A 410 9.23 21.88 -0.57
C PHE A 410 8.15 22.90 -0.30
N GLY A 411 7.58 23.45 -1.35
CA GLY A 411 6.70 24.60 -1.28
C GLY A 411 5.72 24.46 -0.13
N THR A 412 5.94 25.25 0.88
CA THR A 412 4.93 25.59 1.85
C THR A 412 3.89 26.45 1.14
N ALA A 413 3.24 25.90 0.12
CA ALA A 413 1.85 26.19 -0.09
C ALA A 413 1.14 25.57 1.15
N ARG A 414 1.45 26.10 2.34
CA ARG A 414 0.43 26.23 3.35
C ARG A 414 -0.69 26.83 2.55
N LEU A 415 -1.73 26.02 2.29
CA LEU A 415 -3.02 26.59 1.90
C LEU A 415 -3.16 27.78 2.82
N PRO A 416 -3.36 29.02 2.29
CA PRO A 416 -3.44 30.18 3.15
C PRO A 416 -4.40 29.75 4.27
N PHE A 417 -3.91 29.83 5.49
CA PHE A 417 -4.75 29.75 6.65
C PHE A 417 -5.75 30.87 6.37
N VAL A 418 -6.94 30.50 5.94
CA VAL A 418 -8.07 31.40 6.05
C VAL A 418 -8.20 31.54 7.55
N GLU A 419 -7.53 32.54 8.13
CA GLU A 419 -7.96 33.07 9.39
C GLU A 419 -9.47 33.15 9.27
N ALA A 420 -10.17 32.57 10.21
CA ALA A 420 -11.62 32.62 10.29
C ALA A 420 -12.03 34.08 10.47
N GLY A 421 -11.92 34.83 9.40
CA GLY A 421 -12.41 36.15 9.11
C GLY A 421 -13.75 35.97 8.42
N SER A 422 -14.82 35.83 9.23
CA SER A 422 -16.20 36.21 8.96
C SER A 422 -16.66 36.09 7.47
N ALA A 423 -16.98 34.84 7.06
CA ALA A 423 -18.14 34.61 6.19
C ALA A 423 -18.71 33.23 6.59
N ALA A 424 -19.62 33.25 7.55
CA ALA A 424 -20.34 32.07 8.00
C ALA A 424 -21.06 31.43 6.82
N VAL A 425 -20.55 30.31 6.35
CA VAL A 425 -21.35 29.36 5.60
C VAL A 425 -22.28 28.72 6.65
N PRO A 426 -23.60 28.91 6.54
CA PRO A 426 -24.54 28.41 7.54
C PRO A 426 -24.41 26.90 7.65
N SER A 427 -24.19 26.41 8.87
CA SER A 427 -24.15 24.99 9.20
C SER A 427 -25.46 24.33 8.73
N ARG A 428 -25.37 23.06 8.38
CA ARG A 428 -26.53 22.24 7.95
C ARG A 428 -27.68 22.22 8.97
N ALA A 429 -27.44 22.61 10.22
CA ALA A 429 -28.42 22.79 11.29
C ALA A 429 -29.30 24.04 11.05
N ALA A 430 -28.76 25.11 10.48
CA ALA A 430 -29.53 26.34 10.21
C ALA A 430 -30.45 26.21 8.99
N ARG A 431 -30.20 25.29 8.05
CA ARG A 431 -31.12 25.05 6.92
C ARG A 431 -32.39 24.26 7.27
N LYS A 432 -32.39 23.52 8.40
CA LYS A 432 -33.60 22.81 8.86
C LYS A 432 -34.56 23.67 9.66
N ALA A 433 -34.16 24.85 10.11
CA ALA A 433 -35.03 25.78 10.84
C ALA A 433 -35.77 26.76 9.94
N GLY A 434 -35.35 26.95 8.67
CA GLY A 434 -36.00 27.86 7.71
C GLY A 434 -37.08 27.24 6.85
N GLU A 435 -37.37 25.95 6.94
CA GLU A 435 -38.41 25.26 6.19
C GLU A 435 -39.67 24.97 7.02
N ARG A 436 -39.78 25.57 8.20
CA ARG A 436 -41.00 25.54 9.03
C ARG A 436 -41.37 26.96 9.49
N SER A 437 -41.75 27.77 8.57
CA SER A 437 -42.55 28.99 8.81
C SER A 437 -43.45 29.24 7.60
#